data_deb8ada4ef502b8bebd8a6531f6d94cc
#
_entry.id   deb8ada4ef502b8bebd8a6531f6d94cc
#
_cell.length_a   1.000
_cell.length_b   1.000
_cell.length_c   1.000
_cell.angle_alpha   90.00
_cell.angle_beta   90.00
_cell.angle_gamma   90.00
#
_symmetry.space_group_name_H-M   'P 1'
#
loop_
_entity.id
_entity.type
_entity.pdbx_description
1 polymer ?
#
loop_
_entity_poly.entity_id
_entity_poly.type
_entity_poly.pdbx_seq_one_letter_code
_entity_poly.pdbx_strand_id
1 'polypeptide(L)'
;MQEPSQFPEPDRDLLRKFHGEIKAKVPHLNQDASAPAVVNATPLVDLTRPFLECARVEYGLEVSSKSVKILGKFDSQIFGGSVKVRPAVQIVENAISTGKLRTGQTIFEATSGNFGLALGMFRRLGLDVIALVSRKLQEGVLEQLKKDGVKLVDLDIDICPAPGLNLDMNTVVAKSIAENLRQQLGQLGLDKSPFDSSRAEIERLLARQDVINLAKHLAKVYGGFCPEQYDNELNVAVHE
;
A
#
# COMPACT_ATOMS: atom_id res chain seq x y z
N MET A 1 0.33 32.48 26.42
CA MET A 1 1.12 31.29 26.11
C MET A 1 0.24 30.46 25.17
N GLN A 2 0.62 30.34 23.91
CA GLN A 2 -0.08 29.45 22.97
C GLN A 2 0.23 28.00 23.38
N GLU A 3 -0.79 27.18 23.55
CA GLU A 3 -0.60 25.74 23.71
C GLU A 3 0.18 25.20 22.50
N PRO A 4 1.21 24.34 22.70
CA PRO A 4 1.91 23.73 21.60
C PRO A 4 0.90 22.94 20.76
N SER A 5 0.90 23.12 19.43
CA SER A 5 0.02 22.42 18.52
C SER A 5 0.13 20.91 18.77
N GLN A 6 -1.00 20.22 18.98
CA GLN A 6 -1.06 18.76 19.24
C GLN A 6 -0.59 17.91 18.05
N PHE A 7 -0.27 18.55 16.92
CA PHE A 7 0.16 17.86 15.70
C PHE A 7 1.65 18.09 15.45
N PRO A 8 2.38 17.03 15.08
CA PRO A 8 3.78 17.14 14.73
C PRO A 8 3.97 18.05 13.50
N GLU A 9 5.06 18.82 13.47
CA GLU A 9 5.41 19.67 12.33
C GLU A 9 5.66 18.84 11.06
N PRO A 10 5.21 19.32 9.89
CA PRO A 10 5.48 18.66 8.59
C PRO A 10 6.98 18.55 8.29
N ASP A 11 7.39 17.46 7.67
CA ASP A 11 8.74 17.34 7.07
C ASP A 11 8.75 18.01 5.69
N ARG A 12 9.03 19.32 5.66
CA ARG A 12 8.98 20.15 4.44
C ARG A 12 10.00 19.72 3.38
N ASP A 13 11.15 19.20 3.80
CA ASP A 13 12.18 18.75 2.86
C ASP A 13 11.78 17.44 2.20
N LEU A 14 11.23 16.51 2.97
CA LEU A 14 10.69 15.26 2.45
C LEU A 14 9.50 15.54 1.50
N LEU A 15 8.61 16.47 1.87
CA LEU A 15 7.47 16.85 1.05
C LEU A 15 7.92 17.45 -0.30
N ARG A 16 8.93 18.31 -0.30
CA ARG A 16 9.51 18.88 -1.53
C ARG A 16 10.12 17.79 -2.42
N LYS A 17 10.88 16.86 -1.86
CA LYS A 17 11.43 15.72 -2.59
C LYS A 17 10.33 14.83 -3.15
N PHE A 18 9.28 14.55 -2.36
CA PHE A 18 8.11 13.78 -2.79
C PHE A 18 7.44 14.40 -4.02
N HIS A 19 7.11 15.70 -3.99
CA HIS A 19 6.52 16.39 -5.13
C HIS A 19 7.46 16.38 -6.36
N GLY A 20 8.76 16.52 -6.16
CA GLY A 20 9.76 16.40 -7.21
C GLY A 20 9.77 15.02 -7.88
N GLU A 21 9.74 13.94 -7.12
CA GLU A 21 9.68 12.57 -7.63
C GLU A 21 8.38 12.29 -8.40
N ILE A 22 7.23 12.75 -7.90
CA ILE A 22 5.95 12.58 -8.60
C ILE A 22 5.96 13.34 -9.93
N LYS A 23 6.40 14.61 -9.95
CA LYS A 23 6.48 15.42 -11.16
C LYS A 23 7.45 14.84 -12.21
N ALA A 24 8.57 14.28 -11.77
CA ALA A 24 9.53 13.64 -12.66
C ALA A 24 8.97 12.41 -13.40
N LYS A 25 7.93 11.75 -12.84
CA LYS A 25 7.25 10.61 -13.47
C LYS A 25 6.30 11.01 -14.62
N VAL A 26 5.88 12.27 -14.66
CA VAL A 26 4.92 12.80 -15.65
C VAL A 26 5.36 14.19 -16.14
N PRO A 27 6.52 14.29 -16.82
CA PRO A 27 7.15 15.56 -17.14
C PRO A 27 6.32 16.43 -18.13
N HIS A 28 5.32 15.85 -18.79
CA HIS A 28 4.45 16.55 -19.75
C HIS A 28 3.15 17.10 -19.13
N LEU A 29 2.89 16.84 -17.85
CA LEU A 29 1.78 17.48 -17.16
C LEU A 29 2.21 18.81 -16.54
N ASN A 30 1.22 19.71 -16.38
CA ASN A 30 1.45 21.02 -15.78
C ASN A 30 2.22 20.87 -14.45
N GLN A 31 3.36 21.53 -14.35
CA GLN A 31 4.25 21.46 -13.19
C GLN A 31 3.62 22.03 -11.90
N ASP A 32 2.54 22.82 -12.05
CA ASP A 32 1.79 23.37 -10.92
C ASP A 32 0.67 22.44 -10.41
N ALA A 33 0.45 21.30 -11.09
CA ALA A 33 -0.54 20.33 -10.64
C ALA A 33 -0.11 19.68 -9.32
N SER A 34 -1.08 19.49 -8.42
CA SER A 34 -0.86 18.72 -7.19
C SER A 34 -0.53 17.25 -7.49
N ALA A 35 0.16 16.56 -6.57
CA ALA A 35 0.50 15.15 -6.76
C ALA A 35 -0.74 14.26 -7.03
N PRO A 36 -1.89 14.42 -6.34
CA PRO A 36 -3.13 13.72 -6.69
C PRO A 36 -3.64 14.02 -8.11
N ALA A 37 -3.60 15.28 -8.55
CA ALA A 37 -4.03 15.64 -9.92
C ALA A 37 -3.16 14.95 -10.98
N VAL A 38 -1.87 14.83 -10.73
CA VAL A 38 -0.92 14.13 -11.61
C VAL A 38 -1.26 12.66 -11.76
N VAL A 39 -1.54 11.95 -10.64
CA VAL A 39 -1.88 10.51 -10.68
C VAL A 39 -3.29 10.25 -11.21
N ASN A 40 -4.16 11.25 -11.27
CA ASN A 40 -5.51 11.13 -11.82
C ASN A 40 -5.59 11.32 -13.35
N ALA A 41 -4.52 11.78 -13.99
CA ALA A 41 -4.48 12.07 -15.42
C ALA A 41 -4.25 10.82 -16.29
N THR A 42 -4.99 9.74 -16.06
CA THR A 42 -4.96 8.53 -16.91
C THR A 42 -6.03 8.54 -17.96
N PRO A 43 -5.82 7.90 -19.15
CA PRO A 43 -6.79 7.90 -20.23
C PRO A 43 -8.14 7.30 -19.83
N LEU A 44 -9.21 7.94 -20.27
CA LEU A 44 -10.57 7.42 -20.22
C LEU A 44 -10.97 7.01 -21.64
N VAL A 45 -11.24 5.73 -21.83
CA VAL A 45 -11.51 5.13 -23.15
C VAL A 45 -12.95 4.64 -23.22
N ASP A 46 -13.64 4.93 -24.34
CA ASP A 46 -14.97 4.41 -24.59
C ASP A 46 -14.87 2.93 -25.04
N LEU A 47 -15.33 2.04 -24.18
CA LEU A 47 -15.38 0.59 -24.38
C LEU A 47 -16.79 0.10 -24.72
N THR A 48 -17.74 1.00 -24.98
CA THR A 48 -19.15 0.64 -25.21
C THR A 48 -19.29 -0.37 -26.32
N ARG A 49 -18.69 -0.10 -27.49
CA ARG A 49 -18.83 -0.98 -28.67
C ARG A 49 -18.27 -2.40 -28.45
N PRO A 50 -17.03 -2.60 -27.99
CA PRO A 50 -16.50 -3.95 -27.78
C PRO A 50 -17.26 -4.72 -26.69
N PHE A 51 -17.75 -4.05 -25.62
CA PHE A 51 -18.55 -4.73 -24.60
C PHE A 51 -19.94 -5.15 -25.10
N LEU A 52 -20.62 -4.31 -25.89
CA LEU A 52 -21.92 -4.67 -26.47
C LEU A 52 -21.78 -5.77 -27.50
N GLU A 53 -20.71 -5.79 -28.28
CA GLU A 53 -20.44 -6.89 -29.24
C GLU A 53 -20.20 -8.20 -28.49
N CYS A 54 -19.39 -8.20 -27.42
CA CYS A 54 -19.20 -9.37 -26.57
C CYS A 54 -20.52 -9.84 -25.95
N ALA A 55 -21.33 -8.92 -25.40
CA ALA A 55 -22.64 -9.26 -24.84
C ALA A 55 -23.57 -9.93 -25.86
N ARG A 56 -23.57 -9.44 -27.11
CA ARG A 56 -24.34 -10.02 -28.20
C ARG A 56 -23.83 -11.42 -28.58
N VAL A 57 -22.52 -11.59 -28.74
CA VAL A 57 -21.92 -12.85 -29.22
C VAL A 57 -21.98 -13.94 -28.16
N GLU A 58 -21.59 -13.62 -26.92
CA GLU A 58 -21.43 -14.59 -25.84
C GLU A 58 -22.74 -14.90 -25.09
N TYR A 59 -23.64 -13.90 -24.99
CA TYR A 59 -24.82 -14.01 -24.15
C TYR A 59 -26.15 -13.79 -24.89
N GLY A 60 -26.12 -13.50 -26.20
CA GLY A 60 -27.34 -13.21 -27.01
C GLY A 60 -28.08 -11.95 -26.55
N LEU A 61 -27.40 -11.00 -25.88
CA LEU A 61 -28.02 -9.78 -25.37
C LEU A 61 -27.99 -8.65 -26.41
N GLU A 62 -29.16 -8.16 -26.78
CA GLU A 62 -29.31 -7.01 -27.67
C GLU A 62 -29.50 -5.73 -26.84
N VAL A 63 -28.43 -4.94 -26.70
CA VAL A 63 -28.46 -3.67 -25.96
C VAL A 63 -28.06 -2.52 -26.89
N SER A 64 -28.87 -1.45 -26.89
CA SER A 64 -28.56 -0.28 -27.69
C SER A 64 -27.43 0.55 -27.11
N SER A 65 -26.45 0.90 -27.94
CA SER A 65 -25.38 1.86 -27.57
C SER A 65 -25.88 3.27 -27.21
N LYS A 66 -27.16 3.57 -27.50
CA LYS A 66 -27.78 4.83 -27.07
C LYS A 66 -28.25 4.82 -25.63
N SER A 67 -28.47 3.62 -25.05
CA SER A 67 -29.00 3.45 -23.69
C SER A 67 -27.88 3.11 -22.66
N VAL A 68 -26.70 2.71 -23.12
CA VAL A 68 -25.58 2.32 -22.25
C VAL A 68 -24.30 2.95 -22.77
N LYS A 69 -23.50 3.48 -21.84
CA LYS A 69 -22.13 3.93 -22.09
C LYS A 69 -21.19 3.29 -21.10
N ILE A 70 -20.16 2.62 -21.61
CA ILE A 70 -19.15 1.91 -20.81
C ILE A 70 -17.81 2.59 -21.03
N LEU A 71 -17.26 3.17 -19.97
CA LEU A 71 -15.99 3.87 -20.00
C LEU A 71 -14.97 3.11 -19.15
N GLY A 72 -13.80 2.88 -19.71
CA GLY A 72 -12.67 2.28 -19.01
C GLY A 72 -11.59 3.31 -18.67
N LYS A 73 -11.23 3.40 -17.39
CA LYS A 73 -10.08 4.19 -16.96
C LYS A 73 -8.82 3.33 -16.99
N PHE A 74 -7.85 3.69 -17.83
CA PHE A 74 -6.65 2.88 -18.08
C PHE A 74 -5.56 3.16 -17.05
N ASP A 75 -5.77 2.72 -15.81
CA ASP A 75 -4.83 2.91 -14.71
C ASP A 75 -3.55 2.04 -14.83
N SER A 76 -3.52 1.09 -15.75
CA SER A 76 -2.27 0.40 -16.12
C SER A 76 -1.25 1.32 -16.80
N GLN A 77 -1.67 2.48 -17.31
CA GLN A 77 -0.77 3.47 -17.91
C GLN A 77 -0.24 4.51 -16.91
N ILE A 78 -0.68 4.47 -15.66
CA ILE A 78 -0.07 5.28 -14.62
C ILE A 78 1.34 4.76 -14.30
N PHE A 79 2.26 5.66 -13.91
CA PHE A 79 3.56 5.22 -13.41
C PHE A 79 3.34 4.26 -12.21
N GLY A 80 4.06 3.14 -12.17
CA GLY A 80 3.80 2.05 -11.21
C GLY A 80 2.70 1.05 -11.64
N GLY A 81 2.05 1.26 -12.80
CA GLY A 81 1.30 0.24 -13.55
C GLY A 81 -0.03 -0.21 -12.95
N SER A 82 -0.55 0.44 -11.89
CA SER A 82 -1.83 0.04 -11.29
C SER A 82 -2.55 1.18 -10.59
N VAL A 83 -3.86 1.02 -10.42
CA VAL A 83 -4.72 1.95 -9.66
C VAL A 83 -4.21 2.23 -8.24
N LYS A 84 -3.41 1.33 -7.65
CA LYS A 84 -2.90 1.47 -6.27
C LYS A 84 -1.87 2.59 -6.09
N VAL A 85 -1.35 3.14 -7.17
CA VAL A 85 -0.51 4.35 -7.11
C VAL A 85 -1.31 5.55 -6.57
N ARG A 86 -2.60 5.67 -6.91
CA ARG A 86 -3.44 6.78 -6.46
C ARG A 86 -3.51 6.87 -4.93
N PRO A 87 -4.01 5.83 -4.23
CA PRO A 87 -4.05 5.87 -2.77
C PRO A 87 -2.64 5.94 -2.15
N ALA A 88 -1.62 5.28 -2.73
CA ALA A 88 -0.27 5.36 -2.18
C ALA A 88 0.28 6.79 -2.20
N VAL A 89 0.09 7.54 -3.29
CA VAL A 89 0.49 8.94 -3.40
C VAL A 89 -0.27 9.81 -2.41
N GLN A 90 -1.60 9.69 -2.36
CA GLN A 90 -2.45 10.50 -1.49
C GLN A 90 -2.15 10.26 0.00
N ILE A 91 -2.04 9.00 0.41
CA ILE A 91 -1.78 8.62 1.80
C ILE A 91 -0.39 9.09 2.25
N VAL A 92 0.64 8.86 1.42
CA VAL A 92 2.02 9.23 1.75
C VAL A 92 2.18 10.75 1.78
N GLU A 93 1.62 11.49 0.81
CA GLU A 93 1.63 12.95 0.81
C GLU A 93 0.97 13.53 2.08
N ASN A 94 -0.21 13.03 2.42
CA ASN A 94 -0.92 13.43 3.63
C ASN A 94 -0.10 13.13 4.89
N ALA A 95 0.51 11.95 4.97
CA ALA A 95 1.32 11.56 6.12
C ALA A 95 2.54 12.47 6.30
N ILE A 96 3.21 12.86 5.22
CA ILE A 96 4.36 13.80 5.27
C ILE A 96 3.87 15.20 5.66
N SER A 97 2.79 15.68 5.05
CA SER A 97 2.25 17.04 5.29
C SER A 97 1.68 17.22 6.69
N THR A 98 1.23 16.13 7.33
CA THR A 98 0.74 16.12 8.72
C THR A 98 1.82 15.71 9.74
N GLY A 99 3.07 15.50 9.29
CA GLY A 99 4.18 15.10 10.17
C GLY A 99 4.11 13.68 10.72
N LYS A 100 3.17 12.86 10.22
CA LYS A 100 3.05 11.43 10.60
C LYS A 100 4.16 10.57 9.98
N LEU A 101 4.67 10.96 8.81
CA LEU A 101 5.79 10.33 8.13
C LEU A 101 6.92 11.33 7.93
N ARG A 102 8.14 10.95 8.31
CA ARG A 102 9.34 11.78 8.28
C ARG A 102 10.52 11.05 7.67
N THR A 103 11.52 11.80 7.25
CA THR A 103 12.79 11.27 6.77
C THR A 103 13.39 10.26 7.76
N GLY A 104 13.85 9.13 7.25
CA GLY A 104 14.48 8.07 8.05
C GLY A 104 13.51 7.10 8.74
N GLN A 105 12.19 7.33 8.65
CA GLN A 105 11.22 6.37 9.15
C GLN A 105 11.01 5.22 8.16
N THR A 106 10.60 4.07 8.70
CA THR A 106 10.23 2.88 7.93
C THR A 106 8.71 2.83 7.75
N ILE A 107 8.28 2.55 6.53
CA ILE A 107 6.89 2.25 6.21
C ILE A 107 6.66 0.75 6.39
N PHE A 108 5.68 0.35 7.20
CA PHE A 108 5.24 -1.03 7.36
C PHE A 108 3.85 -1.17 6.75
N GLU A 109 3.65 -2.16 5.88
CA GLU A 109 2.33 -2.38 5.26
C GLU A 109 2.09 -3.87 4.99
N ALA A 110 0.87 -4.31 5.26
CA ALA A 110 0.38 -5.61 4.82
C ALA A 110 -0.17 -5.48 3.39
N THR A 111 0.41 -6.18 2.43
CA THR A 111 0.03 -5.98 1.03
C THR A 111 -0.09 -7.27 0.24
N SER A 112 -1.10 -7.33 -0.61
CA SER A 112 -1.30 -8.40 -1.61
C SER A 112 -0.55 -8.13 -2.93
N GLY A 113 0.26 -7.05 -3.01
CA GLY A 113 1.16 -6.80 -4.15
C GLY A 113 1.16 -5.38 -4.67
N ASN A 114 0.18 -4.97 -5.45
CA ASN A 114 0.20 -3.69 -6.18
C ASN A 114 0.38 -2.44 -5.30
N PHE A 115 -0.15 -2.44 -4.09
CA PHE A 115 0.06 -1.31 -3.17
C PHE A 115 1.51 -1.28 -2.66
N GLY A 116 2.09 -2.46 -2.37
CA GLY A 116 3.51 -2.58 -2.04
C GLY A 116 4.43 -2.08 -3.17
N LEU A 117 4.10 -2.41 -4.43
CA LEU A 117 4.82 -1.87 -5.61
C LEU A 117 4.73 -0.34 -5.67
N ALA A 118 3.54 0.21 -5.40
CA ALA A 118 3.36 1.66 -5.36
C ALA A 118 4.18 2.31 -4.23
N LEU A 119 4.25 1.69 -3.05
CA LEU A 119 5.08 2.18 -1.95
C LEU A 119 6.59 2.07 -2.25
N GLY A 120 7.02 1.07 -3.01
CA GLY A 120 8.40 0.89 -3.44
C GLY A 120 8.99 2.11 -4.14
N MET A 121 8.15 2.91 -4.82
CA MET A 121 8.59 4.15 -5.48
C MET A 121 9.16 5.18 -4.50
N PHE A 122 8.66 5.21 -3.26
CA PHE A 122 9.07 6.19 -2.26
C PHE A 122 10.40 5.88 -1.59
N ARG A 123 10.99 4.73 -1.87
CA ARG A 123 12.36 4.42 -1.40
C ARG A 123 13.41 5.40 -1.88
N ARG A 124 13.21 5.99 -3.06
CA ARG A 124 14.09 7.04 -3.59
C ARG A 124 14.09 8.31 -2.72
N LEU A 125 13.10 8.46 -1.86
CA LEU A 125 13.02 9.56 -0.90
C LEU A 125 13.84 9.30 0.38
N GLY A 126 14.52 8.14 0.48
CA GLY A 126 15.22 7.70 1.68
C GLY A 126 14.30 7.09 2.73
N LEU A 127 13.10 6.65 2.32
CA LEU A 127 12.16 5.91 3.17
C LEU A 127 12.38 4.40 2.97
N ASP A 128 12.55 3.66 4.06
CA ASP A 128 12.51 2.21 4.00
C ASP A 128 11.06 1.72 3.92
N VAL A 129 10.82 0.66 3.14
CA VAL A 129 9.52 0.01 3.03
C VAL A 129 9.67 -1.46 3.40
N ILE A 130 8.94 -1.90 4.40
CA ILE A 130 8.82 -3.31 4.82
C ILE A 130 7.39 -3.76 4.51
N ALA A 131 7.27 -4.71 3.59
CA ALA A 131 6.01 -5.28 3.19
C ALA A 131 5.82 -6.67 3.82
N LEU A 132 4.76 -6.83 4.62
CA LEU A 132 4.27 -8.13 5.04
C LEU A 132 3.45 -8.70 3.88
N VAL A 133 3.93 -9.78 3.29
CA VAL A 133 3.35 -10.32 2.06
C VAL A 133 2.57 -11.60 2.30
N SER A 134 1.53 -11.81 1.49
CA SER A 134 0.73 -13.03 1.49
C SER A 134 1.47 -14.15 0.77
N ARG A 135 1.34 -15.38 1.26
CA ARG A 135 1.81 -16.59 0.55
C ARG A 135 1.22 -16.78 -0.85
N LYS A 136 0.09 -16.12 -1.14
CA LYS A 136 -0.58 -16.16 -2.46
C LYS A 136 -0.02 -15.13 -3.45
N LEU A 137 0.99 -14.36 -3.07
CA LEU A 137 1.55 -13.35 -3.93
C LEU A 137 2.25 -14.00 -5.13
N GLN A 138 1.94 -13.52 -6.32
CA GLN A 138 2.53 -14.01 -7.56
C GLN A 138 4.03 -13.76 -7.58
N GLU A 139 4.80 -14.73 -8.11
CA GLU A 139 6.27 -14.68 -8.15
C GLU A 139 6.80 -13.42 -8.84
N GLY A 140 6.22 -13.05 -9.99
CA GLY A 140 6.63 -11.83 -10.70
C GLY A 140 6.43 -10.54 -9.91
N VAL A 141 5.42 -10.49 -9.02
CA VAL A 141 5.21 -9.35 -8.11
C VAL A 141 6.25 -9.35 -7.01
N LEU A 142 6.59 -10.52 -6.45
CA LEU A 142 7.66 -10.67 -5.46
C LEU A 142 9.01 -10.21 -6.01
N GLU A 143 9.35 -10.63 -7.22
CA GLU A 143 10.58 -10.23 -7.90
C GLU A 143 10.63 -8.72 -8.13
N GLN A 144 9.51 -8.13 -8.57
CA GLN A 144 9.46 -6.68 -8.80
C GLN A 144 9.61 -5.91 -7.48
N LEU A 145 8.94 -6.33 -6.40
CA LEU A 145 9.11 -5.72 -5.07
C LEU A 145 10.58 -5.76 -4.61
N LYS A 146 11.25 -6.90 -4.77
CA LYS A 146 12.68 -7.05 -4.46
C LYS A 146 13.55 -6.12 -5.32
N LYS A 147 13.28 -6.05 -6.63
CA LYS A 147 13.99 -5.17 -7.56
C LYS A 147 13.83 -3.69 -7.20
N ASP A 148 12.65 -3.30 -6.76
CA ASP A 148 12.37 -1.95 -6.27
C ASP A 148 12.96 -1.72 -4.86
N GLY A 149 13.57 -2.78 -4.29
CA GLY A 149 14.27 -2.78 -3.01
C GLY A 149 13.33 -2.73 -1.80
N VAL A 150 12.06 -3.08 -1.96
CA VAL A 150 11.14 -3.30 -0.84
C VAL A 150 11.63 -4.48 -0.02
N LYS A 151 11.74 -4.28 1.28
CA LYS A 151 12.10 -5.33 2.24
C LYS A 151 10.87 -6.21 2.47
N LEU A 152 10.98 -7.50 2.21
CA LEU A 152 9.85 -8.43 2.30
C LEU A 152 9.91 -9.23 3.59
N VAL A 153 8.75 -9.39 4.22
CA VAL A 153 8.52 -10.31 5.34
C VAL A 153 7.44 -11.29 4.90
N ASP A 154 7.82 -12.55 4.78
CA ASP A 154 6.92 -13.64 4.44
C ASP A 154 6.54 -14.41 5.72
N LEU A 155 5.25 -14.40 6.04
CA LEU A 155 4.69 -15.07 7.21
C LEU A 155 4.09 -16.44 6.89
N ASP A 156 4.03 -16.80 5.60
CA ASP A 156 3.34 -18.00 5.09
C ASP A 156 1.86 -18.07 5.50
N ILE A 157 1.20 -16.92 5.65
CA ILE A 157 -0.23 -16.80 5.95
C ILE A 157 -0.91 -15.86 4.96
N ASP A 158 -2.25 -15.96 4.86
CA ASP A 158 -3.03 -15.11 3.97
C ASP A 158 -3.37 -13.77 4.64
N ILE A 159 -3.18 -12.66 3.92
CA ILE A 159 -3.56 -11.31 4.38
C ILE A 159 -5.08 -11.14 4.40
N CYS A 160 -5.77 -11.71 3.40
CA CYS A 160 -7.23 -11.66 3.26
C CYS A 160 -7.77 -13.07 3.19
N PRO A 161 -8.03 -13.73 4.30
CA PRO A 161 -8.64 -15.07 4.31
C PRO A 161 -10.07 -15.02 3.79
N ALA A 162 -10.56 -16.15 3.29
CA ALA A 162 -11.94 -16.25 2.80
C ALA A 162 -12.95 -16.01 3.95
N PRO A 163 -14.04 -15.28 3.69
CA PRO A 163 -15.08 -15.05 4.71
C PRO A 163 -15.62 -16.37 5.29
N GLY A 164 -15.82 -16.39 6.61
CA GLY A 164 -16.40 -17.56 7.31
C GLY A 164 -15.42 -18.66 7.70
N LEU A 165 -14.12 -18.52 7.40
CA LEU A 165 -13.11 -19.42 7.97
C LEU A 165 -12.85 -19.09 9.43
N ASN A 166 -12.75 -20.13 10.27
CA ASN A 166 -12.20 -19.97 11.61
C ASN A 166 -10.68 -19.75 11.47
N LEU A 167 -10.24 -18.55 11.82
CA LEU A 167 -8.87 -18.10 11.61
C LEU A 167 -7.98 -18.34 12.85
N ASP A 168 -8.56 -18.87 13.94
CA ASP A 168 -7.78 -19.11 15.14
C ASP A 168 -6.73 -20.19 14.89
N MET A 169 -5.48 -19.75 14.91
CA MET A 169 -4.31 -20.60 14.76
C MET A 169 -3.89 -21.16 16.11
N ASN A 170 -3.38 -22.39 16.11
CA ASN A 170 -2.77 -22.96 17.31
C ASN A 170 -1.67 -22.04 17.84
N THR A 171 -1.68 -21.79 19.16
CA THR A 171 -0.73 -20.92 19.85
C THR A 171 0.74 -21.32 19.60
N VAL A 172 1.03 -22.61 19.46
CA VAL A 172 2.39 -23.09 19.17
C VAL A 172 2.84 -22.64 17.79
N VAL A 173 1.95 -22.72 16.79
CA VAL A 173 2.23 -22.27 15.42
C VAL A 173 2.42 -20.75 15.39
N ALA A 174 1.54 -19.99 16.06
CA ALA A 174 1.68 -18.53 16.16
C ALA A 174 3.02 -18.10 16.78
N LYS A 175 3.48 -18.80 17.83
CA LYS A 175 4.79 -18.56 18.44
C LYS A 175 5.96 -18.86 17.48
N SER A 176 5.85 -19.94 16.71
CA SER A 176 6.86 -20.28 15.69
C SER A 176 6.95 -19.22 14.61
N ILE A 177 5.79 -18.74 14.11
CA ILE A 177 5.74 -17.65 13.11
C ILE A 177 6.30 -16.36 13.72
N ALA A 178 5.98 -16.04 14.97
CA ALA A 178 6.51 -14.86 15.65
C ALA A 178 8.04 -14.91 15.75
N GLU A 179 8.63 -16.06 16.04
CA GLU A 179 10.10 -16.19 16.09
C GLU A 179 10.72 -16.05 14.70
N ASN A 180 10.10 -16.64 13.66
CA ASN A 180 10.54 -16.44 12.28
C ASN A 180 10.45 -14.95 11.87
N LEU A 181 9.34 -14.28 12.18
CA LEU A 181 9.16 -12.83 11.95
C LEU A 181 10.26 -12.02 12.63
N ARG A 182 10.56 -12.32 13.89
CA ARG A 182 11.63 -11.68 14.66
C ARG A 182 13.00 -11.82 13.99
N GLN A 183 13.29 -13.00 13.47
CA GLN A 183 14.54 -13.28 12.75
C GLN A 183 14.60 -12.50 11.43
N GLN A 184 13.53 -12.53 10.63
CA GLN A 184 13.44 -11.78 9.37
C GLN A 184 13.64 -10.28 9.61
N LEU A 185 12.96 -9.68 10.59
CA LEU A 185 13.12 -8.26 10.92
C LEU A 185 14.56 -7.93 11.34
N GLY A 186 15.20 -8.81 12.12
CA GLY A 186 16.61 -8.67 12.47
C GLY A 186 17.54 -8.73 11.26
N GLN A 187 17.28 -9.63 10.30
CA GLN A 187 18.03 -9.72 9.04
C GLN A 187 17.84 -8.45 8.16
N LEU A 188 16.71 -7.79 8.28
CA LEU A 188 16.44 -6.51 7.62
C LEU A 188 17.06 -5.31 8.34
N GLY A 189 17.79 -5.53 9.42
CA GLY A 189 18.52 -4.50 10.17
C GLY A 189 17.74 -3.82 11.30
N LEU A 190 16.58 -4.36 11.68
CA LEU A 190 15.80 -3.82 12.80
C LEU A 190 16.28 -4.37 14.14
N ASP A 191 16.30 -3.52 15.18
CA ASP A 191 16.57 -3.97 16.54
C ASP A 191 15.47 -4.93 17.03
N LYS A 192 15.86 -5.97 17.73
CA LYS A 192 14.94 -6.99 18.24
C LYS A 192 14.23 -6.58 19.52
N SER A 193 14.75 -5.60 20.25
CA SER A 193 14.20 -5.17 21.54
C SER A 193 12.76 -4.66 21.48
N PRO A 194 12.34 -3.82 20.48
CA PRO A 194 10.95 -3.41 20.36
C PRO A 194 10.01 -4.60 20.11
N PHE A 195 10.43 -5.55 19.28
CA PHE A 195 9.69 -6.78 19.05
C PHE A 195 9.50 -7.58 20.33
N ASP A 196 10.59 -7.83 21.06
CA ASP A 196 10.58 -8.63 22.28
C ASP A 196 9.69 -8.00 23.36
N SER A 197 9.68 -6.68 23.47
CA SER A 197 8.82 -5.93 24.39
C SER A 197 7.33 -6.02 24.06
N SER A 198 6.97 -6.30 22.79
CA SER A 198 5.58 -6.39 22.33
C SER A 198 5.19 -7.81 21.87
N ARG A 199 6.04 -8.81 22.14
CA ARG A 199 5.87 -10.20 21.65
C ARG A 199 4.49 -10.78 21.90
N ALA A 200 3.92 -10.57 23.09
CA ALA A 200 2.60 -11.12 23.43
C ALA A 200 1.50 -10.62 22.51
N GLU A 201 1.52 -9.34 22.14
CA GLU A 201 0.55 -8.76 21.21
C GLU A 201 0.77 -9.26 19.78
N ILE A 202 2.03 -9.38 19.35
CA ILE A 202 2.39 -9.93 18.04
C ILE A 202 1.90 -11.37 17.92
N GLU A 203 2.14 -12.22 18.91
CA GLU A 203 1.66 -13.60 18.93
C GLU A 203 0.14 -13.68 18.91
N ARG A 204 -0.56 -12.77 19.61
CA ARG A 204 -2.01 -12.66 19.61
C ARG A 204 -2.57 -12.31 18.21
N LEU A 205 -1.96 -11.35 17.53
CA LEU A 205 -2.35 -10.95 16.16
C LEU A 205 -2.09 -12.08 15.16
N LEU A 206 -0.95 -12.75 15.26
CA LEU A 206 -0.61 -13.91 14.44
C LEU A 206 -1.57 -15.07 14.66
N ALA A 207 -1.95 -15.37 15.92
CA ALA A 207 -2.93 -16.41 16.22
C ALA A 207 -4.28 -16.17 15.56
N ARG A 208 -4.66 -14.90 15.37
CA ARG A 208 -5.86 -14.48 14.65
C ARG A 208 -5.68 -14.30 13.15
N GLN A 209 -4.46 -14.53 12.65
CA GLN A 209 -4.06 -14.24 11.26
C GLN A 209 -4.35 -12.79 10.85
N ASP A 210 -4.31 -11.86 11.80
CA ASP A 210 -4.59 -10.45 11.59
C ASP A 210 -3.33 -9.70 11.14
N VAL A 211 -2.92 -9.94 9.90
CA VAL A 211 -1.69 -9.38 9.32
C VAL A 211 -1.79 -7.87 9.13
N ILE A 212 -3.00 -7.34 8.91
CA ILE A 212 -3.23 -5.91 8.73
C ILE A 212 -2.89 -5.17 10.04
N ASN A 213 -3.50 -5.58 11.15
CA ASN A 213 -3.21 -5.01 12.45
C ASN A 213 -1.79 -5.34 12.94
N LEU A 214 -1.19 -6.45 12.49
CA LEU A 214 0.21 -6.75 12.74
C LEU A 214 1.14 -5.71 12.12
N ALA A 215 0.93 -5.33 10.84
CA ALA A 215 1.72 -4.29 10.20
C ALA A 215 1.59 -2.94 10.93
N LYS A 216 0.38 -2.57 11.33
CA LYS A 216 0.11 -1.37 12.13
C LYS A 216 0.81 -1.42 13.48
N HIS A 217 0.78 -2.56 14.15
CA HIS A 217 1.45 -2.75 15.44
C HIS A 217 2.98 -2.66 15.30
N LEU A 218 3.57 -3.29 14.28
CA LEU A 218 5.00 -3.19 13.99
C LEU A 218 5.42 -1.74 13.70
N ALA A 219 4.65 -1.01 12.88
CA ALA A 219 4.90 0.41 12.67
C ALA A 219 4.96 1.19 13.98
N LYS A 220 4.00 0.94 14.88
CA LYS A 220 3.96 1.60 16.19
C LYS A 220 5.19 1.29 17.06
N VAL A 221 5.58 0.02 17.18
CA VAL A 221 6.67 -0.36 18.09
C VAL A 221 8.04 0.00 17.56
N TYR A 222 8.19 0.12 16.23
CA TYR A 222 9.43 0.57 15.59
C TYR A 222 9.47 2.08 15.29
N GLY A 223 8.45 2.86 15.70
CA GLY A 223 8.40 4.29 15.43
C GLY A 223 8.30 4.62 13.94
N GLY A 224 7.75 3.70 13.14
CA GLY A 224 7.51 3.85 11.71
C GLY A 224 6.12 4.36 11.37
N PHE A 225 5.73 4.21 10.12
CA PHE A 225 4.43 4.61 9.58
C PHE A 225 3.72 3.41 8.94
N CYS A 226 2.41 3.27 9.17
CA CYS A 226 1.56 2.32 8.45
C CYS A 226 0.53 3.08 7.62
N PRO A 227 0.49 2.90 6.29
CA PRO A 227 -0.51 3.51 5.42
C PRO A 227 -1.95 3.06 5.69
N GLU A 228 -2.13 1.87 6.24
CA GLU A 228 -3.45 1.28 6.55
C GLU A 228 -4.38 1.25 5.32
N GLN A 229 -3.88 0.78 4.16
CA GLN A 229 -4.59 0.88 2.88
C GLN A 229 -6.04 0.37 2.90
N TYR A 230 -6.37 -0.57 3.79
CA TYR A 230 -7.70 -1.17 3.86
C TYR A 230 -8.72 -0.33 4.64
N ASP A 231 -8.24 0.48 5.59
CA ASP A 231 -9.07 1.27 6.51
C ASP A 231 -8.91 2.79 6.32
N ASN A 232 -8.00 3.21 5.44
CA ASN A 232 -7.68 4.62 5.24
C ASN A 232 -8.71 5.30 4.31
N GLU A 233 -9.45 6.26 4.83
CA GLU A 233 -10.47 7.02 4.07
C GLU A 233 -9.90 7.70 2.81
N LEU A 234 -8.61 8.08 2.82
CA LEU A 234 -7.94 8.65 1.65
C LEU A 234 -7.84 7.66 0.48
N ASN A 235 -7.92 6.35 0.75
CA ASN A 235 -8.00 5.35 -0.32
C ASN A 235 -9.33 5.45 -1.09
N VAL A 236 -10.41 5.85 -0.44
CA VAL A 236 -11.71 6.08 -1.09
C VAL A 236 -11.71 7.46 -1.75
N ALA A 237 -11.37 8.50 -0.99
CA ALA A 237 -11.42 9.90 -1.43
C ALA A 237 -10.61 10.18 -2.71
N VAL A 238 -9.53 9.46 -2.97
CA VAL A 238 -8.71 9.65 -4.18
C VAL A 238 -9.40 9.18 -5.47
N HIS A 239 -10.50 8.43 -5.35
CA HIS A 239 -11.28 7.92 -6.49
C HIS A 239 -12.56 8.72 -6.76
N GLU A 240 -12.91 9.66 -5.89
CA GLU A 240 -14.02 10.62 -6.03
C GLU A 240 -13.62 11.84 -6.84
#